data_a54f6e642eb59cc7a61b600039295bb1
#
_entry.id   a54f6e642eb59cc7a61b600039295bb1
#
_cell.length_a   1.000
_cell.length_b   1.000
_cell.length_c   1.000
_cell.angle_alpha   90.00
_cell.angle_beta   90.00
_cell.angle_gamma   90.00
#
_symmetry.space_group_name_H-M   'P 1'
#
loop_
_entity.id
_entity.type
_entity.pdbx_description
1 polymer ?
#
loop_
_entity_poly.entity_id
_entity_poly.type
_entity_poly.pdbx_seq_one_letter_code
_entity_poly.pdbx_strand_id
1 'polypeptide(L)'
;MGLFDFLKNIGKKVKPGREAEEITNDITTALSGQIENLAVAFNEGTVTVSGSAASYAAKEKAVLLAGNVEGVERVDDKITVVVPEEEAPAVPEPKFYTIQKGDSLWKIASKNYGNGNKWQALFEANREVIQDPDKIYPGQQIRIPDLEG
;
A
#
# COMPACT_ATOMS: atom_id res chain seq x y z
N MET A 1 -12.53 -4.80 6.95
CA MET A 1 -12.43 -3.43 7.23
C MET A 1 -11.20 -3.11 7.95
N GLY A 2 -10.40 -2.33 7.39
CA GLY A 2 -9.12 -2.07 7.94
C GLY A 2 -8.92 -0.59 8.22
N LEU A 3 -8.42 -0.32 9.40
CA LEU A 3 -7.96 1.01 9.74
C LEU A 3 -6.47 0.89 9.93
N PHE A 4 -5.71 1.57 9.08
CA PHE A 4 -4.26 1.44 9.07
C PHE A 4 -3.62 2.77 9.47
N ASP A 5 -2.66 2.71 10.39
CA ASP A 5 -1.96 3.90 10.86
C ASP A 5 -0.70 4.15 10.05
N PHE A 6 -0.45 5.41 9.75
CA PHE A 6 0.71 5.85 8.98
C PHE A 6 1.39 7.01 9.71
N LEU A 7 2.61 7.31 9.29
CA LEU A 7 3.36 8.43 9.88
C LEU A 7 3.01 9.71 9.14
N LYS A 8 2.34 10.60 9.82
CA LYS A 8 1.77 11.83 9.24
C LYS A 8 2.76 12.71 8.49
N ASN A 9 4.00 12.78 8.97
CA ASN A 9 4.97 13.72 8.41
C ASN A 9 5.90 13.09 7.38
N ILE A 10 5.57 11.87 6.94
CA ILE A 10 6.39 11.11 6.00
C ILE A 10 5.56 10.80 4.77
N GLY A 11 6.19 10.84 3.61
CA GLY A 11 5.57 10.41 2.39
C GLY A 11 5.57 11.47 1.31
N LYS A 12 4.79 11.22 0.26
CA LYS A 12 4.68 12.11 -0.88
C LYS A 12 4.09 13.44 -0.44
N LYS A 13 4.76 14.53 -0.81
CA LYS A 13 4.27 15.87 -0.48
C LYS A 13 3.18 16.29 -1.46
N VAL A 14 2.07 16.75 -0.93
CA VAL A 14 0.95 17.27 -1.73
C VAL A 14 0.54 18.61 -1.16
N LYS A 15 -0.12 19.40 -1.99
CA LYS A 15 -0.61 20.69 -1.53
C LYS A 15 -1.74 20.52 -0.51
N PRO A 16 -1.74 21.29 0.58
CA PRO A 16 -2.84 21.21 1.54
C PRO A 16 -4.18 21.43 0.84
N GLY A 17 -5.15 20.60 1.15
CA GLY A 17 -6.48 20.65 0.57
C GLY A 17 -6.64 19.85 -0.71
N ARG A 18 -5.56 19.25 -1.21
CA ARG A 18 -5.61 18.45 -2.43
C ARG A 18 -5.27 16.99 -2.19
N GLU A 19 -5.24 16.58 -0.96
CA GLU A 19 -4.83 15.21 -0.61
C GLU A 19 -5.71 14.15 -1.29
N ALA A 20 -7.02 14.30 -1.21
CA ALA A 20 -7.94 13.32 -1.82
C ALA A 20 -7.77 13.27 -3.34
N GLU A 21 -7.62 14.42 -3.97
CA GLU A 21 -7.46 14.49 -5.41
C GLU A 21 -6.15 13.82 -5.86
N GLU A 22 -5.06 14.13 -5.17
CA GLU A 22 -3.76 13.57 -5.50
C GLU A 22 -3.72 12.06 -5.27
N ILE A 23 -4.32 11.60 -4.17
CA ILE A 23 -4.38 10.17 -3.88
C ILE A 23 -5.22 9.45 -4.93
N THR A 24 -6.34 10.05 -5.33
CA THR A 24 -7.18 9.48 -6.39
C THR A 24 -6.38 9.32 -7.67
N ASN A 25 -5.63 10.35 -8.06
CA ASN A 25 -4.80 10.30 -9.26
C ASN A 25 -3.70 9.26 -9.16
N ASP A 26 -3.06 9.17 -8.01
CA ASP A 26 -1.97 8.21 -7.79
C ASP A 26 -2.49 6.78 -7.92
N ILE A 27 -3.61 6.48 -7.28
CA ILE A 27 -4.18 5.13 -7.33
C ILE A 27 -4.67 4.81 -8.73
N THR A 28 -5.36 5.76 -9.37
CA THR A 28 -5.88 5.55 -10.71
C THR A 28 -4.76 5.30 -11.71
N THR A 29 -3.66 6.02 -11.59
CA THR A 29 -2.53 5.88 -12.48
C THR A 29 -1.76 4.60 -12.22
N ALA A 30 -1.44 4.34 -10.95
CA ALA A 30 -0.62 3.18 -10.59
C ALA A 30 -1.36 1.87 -10.76
N LEU A 31 -2.65 1.84 -10.41
CA LEU A 31 -3.46 0.63 -10.42
C LEU A 31 -4.55 0.69 -11.49
N SER A 32 -4.20 1.22 -12.65
CA SER A 32 -5.11 1.38 -13.77
C SER A 32 -5.84 0.07 -14.10
N GLY A 33 -7.17 0.12 -14.11
CA GLY A 33 -7.98 -1.05 -14.43
C GLY A 33 -8.12 -2.06 -13.31
N GLN A 34 -7.46 -1.84 -12.17
CA GLN A 34 -7.50 -2.79 -11.05
C GLN A 34 -8.50 -2.42 -9.97
N ILE A 35 -8.95 -1.17 -9.95
CA ILE A 35 -9.94 -0.74 -8.95
C ILE A 35 -11.04 0.02 -9.68
N GLU A 36 -12.28 -0.43 -9.48
CA GLU A 36 -13.44 0.22 -10.06
C GLU A 36 -14.18 1.03 -9.01
N ASN A 37 -14.80 2.11 -9.47
CA ASN A 37 -15.60 2.97 -8.61
C ASN A 37 -14.82 3.54 -7.44
N LEU A 38 -13.57 3.87 -7.69
CA LEU A 38 -12.70 4.42 -6.67
C LEU A 38 -13.23 5.75 -6.14
N ALA A 39 -13.34 5.87 -4.84
CA ALA A 39 -13.69 7.11 -4.18
C ALA A 39 -12.71 7.33 -3.02
N VAL A 40 -12.17 8.53 -2.93
CA VAL A 40 -11.20 8.89 -1.89
C VAL A 40 -11.69 10.15 -1.20
N ALA A 41 -11.74 10.12 0.13
CA ALA A 41 -12.10 11.28 0.93
C ALA A 41 -11.00 11.51 1.97
N PHE A 42 -10.71 12.76 2.26
CA PHE A 42 -9.70 13.12 3.25
C PHE A 42 -10.31 14.05 4.27
N ASN A 43 -10.14 13.73 5.54
CA ASN A 43 -10.67 14.56 6.63
C ASN A 43 -9.74 14.44 7.83
N GLU A 44 -9.12 15.56 8.20
CA GLU A 44 -8.29 15.66 9.39
C GLU A 44 -7.30 14.50 9.58
N GLY A 45 -6.51 14.24 8.54
CA GLY A 45 -5.49 13.21 8.61
C GLY A 45 -5.97 11.81 8.28
N THR A 46 -7.27 11.60 8.14
CA THR A 46 -7.84 10.30 7.80
C THR A 46 -8.28 10.29 6.35
N VAL A 47 -7.78 9.31 5.60
CA VAL A 47 -8.20 9.06 4.22
C VAL A 47 -9.13 7.87 4.21
N THR A 48 -10.28 8.02 3.60
CA THR A 48 -11.20 6.90 3.38
C THR A 48 -11.13 6.52 1.91
N VAL A 49 -10.77 5.28 1.63
CA VAL A 49 -10.74 4.76 0.26
C VAL A 49 -11.78 3.66 0.10
N SER A 50 -12.54 3.74 -0.99
CA SER A 50 -13.55 2.73 -1.28
C SER A 50 -13.55 2.41 -2.76
N GLY A 51 -14.15 1.30 -3.10
CA GLY A 51 -14.22 0.83 -4.48
C GLY A 51 -14.17 -0.68 -4.52
N SER A 52 -14.01 -1.23 -5.72
CA SER A 52 -13.93 -2.67 -5.93
C SER A 52 -12.59 -3.01 -6.55
N ALA A 53 -11.78 -3.77 -5.84
CA ALA A 53 -10.45 -4.16 -6.31
C ALA A 53 -10.50 -5.54 -6.96
N ALA A 54 -9.70 -5.73 -8.00
CA ALA A 54 -9.62 -7.00 -8.71
C ALA A 54 -8.86 -8.06 -7.92
N SER A 55 -8.09 -7.67 -6.93
CA SER A 55 -7.31 -8.60 -6.12
C SER A 55 -6.99 -7.99 -4.77
N TYR A 56 -6.60 -8.85 -3.82
CA TYR A 56 -6.15 -8.36 -2.51
C TYR A 56 -4.86 -7.55 -2.64
N ALA A 57 -4.00 -7.90 -3.59
CA ALA A 57 -2.78 -7.14 -3.83
C ALA A 57 -3.12 -5.70 -4.26
N ALA A 58 -4.09 -5.52 -5.15
CA ALA A 58 -4.51 -4.20 -5.58
C ALA A 58 -5.08 -3.39 -4.42
N LYS A 59 -5.90 -4.03 -3.59
CA LYS A 59 -6.47 -3.38 -2.41
C LYS A 59 -5.37 -2.90 -1.47
N GLU A 60 -4.41 -3.77 -1.15
CA GLU A 60 -3.31 -3.41 -0.26
C GLU A 60 -2.45 -2.30 -0.83
N LYS A 61 -2.17 -2.35 -2.13
CA LYS A 61 -1.39 -1.30 -2.77
C LYS A 61 -2.10 0.04 -2.74
N ALA A 62 -3.43 0.04 -2.90
CA ALA A 62 -4.22 1.27 -2.82
C ALA A 62 -4.12 1.89 -1.43
N VAL A 63 -4.20 1.07 -0.38
CA VAL A 63 -4.05 1.55 0.99
C VAL A 63 -2.67 2.16 1.19
N LEU A 64 -1.63 1.49 0.68
CA LEU A 64 -0.26 1.98 0.83
C LEU A 64 -0.03 3.28 0.05
N LEU A 65 -0.58 3.39 -1.15
CA LEU A 65 -0.48 4.61 -1.92
C LEU A 65 -1.19 5.77 -1.23
N ALA A 66 -2.32 5.48 -0.59
CA ALA A 66 -3.06 6.52 0.15
C ALA A 66 -2.33 6.92 1.42
N GLY A 67 -1.75 5.96 2.13
CA GLY A 67 -1.13 6.23 3.44
C GLY A 67 0.26 6.82 3.37
N ASN A 68 1.02 6.53 2.29
CA ASN A 68 2.37 7.06 2.14
C ASN A 68 2.36 8.48 1.55
N VAL A 69 1.43 9.30 2.02
CA VAL A 69 1.30 10.71 1.62
C VAL A 69 1.46 11.56 2.87
N GLU A 70 2.26 12.61 2.75
CA GLU A 70 2.46 13.53 3.87
C GLU A 70 1.13 14.15 4.28
N GLY A 71 0.84 14.14 5.54
CA GLY A 71 -0.42 14.64 6.09
C GLY A 71 -1.43 13.54 6.42
N VAL A 72 -1.18 12.32 5.98
CA VAL A 72 -2.07 11.19 6.27
C VAL A 72 -1.59 10.46 7.52
N GLU A 73 -2.44 10.41 8.53
CA GLU A 73 -2.17 9.66 9.76
C GLU A 73 -2.81 8.28 9.72
N ARG A 74 -3.88 8.14 8.93
CA ARG A 74 -4.71 6.95 8.99
C ARG A 74 -5.43 6.74 7.66
N VAL A 75 -5.53 5.49 7.24
CA VAL A 75 -6.31 5.12 6.07
C VAL A 75 -7.44 4.20 6.52
N ASP A 76 -8.66 4.58 6.22
CA ASP A 76 -9.84 3.75 6.45
C ASP A 76 -10.14 3.01 5.14
N ASP A 77 -9.85 1.73 5.14
CA ASP A 77 -9.96 0.87 3.96
C ASP A 77 -11.35 0.28 3.85
N LYS A 78 -12.13 0.78 2.91
CA LYS A 78 -13.46 0.28 2.60
C LYS A 78 -13.53 -0.35 1.22
N ILE A 79 -12.38 -0.74 0.69
CA ILE A 79 -12.30 -1.39 -0.60
C ILE A 79 -12.75 -2.84 -0.47
N THR A 80 -13.62 -3.27 -1.38
CA THR A 80 -14.01 -4.68 -1.45
C THR A 80 -13.19 -5.35 -2.55
N VAL A 81 -12.99 -6.66 -2.41
CA VAL A 81 -12.25 -7.43 -3.42
C VAL A 81 -13.23 -8.34 -4.13
N VAL A 82 -13.22 -8.25 -5.46
CA VAL A 82 -14.10 -9.06 -6.30
C VAL A 82 -13.32 -10.28 -6.77
N VAL A 83 -13.61 -11.44 -6.18
CA VAL A 83 -12.99 -12.70 -6.59
C VAL A 83 -14.09 -13.71 -6.85
N PRO A 84 -13.88 -14.66 -7.76
CA PRO A 84 -14.86 -15.73 -7.98
C PRO A 84 -15.09 -16.51 -6.67
N GLU A 85 -16.34 -16.83 -6.40
CA GLU A 85 -16.71 -17.51 -5.15
C GLU A 85 -15.93 -18.80 -4.96
N GLU A 86 -15.77 -19.56 -6.03
CA GLU A 86 -15.04 -20.83 -5.98
C GLU A 86 -13.55 -20.66 -5.71
N GLU A 87 -13.03 -19.49 -5.97
CA GLU A 87 -11.61 -19.20 -5.77
C GLU A 87 -11.38 -18.31 -4.57
N ALA A 88 -12.45 -17.99 -3.83
CA ALA A 88 -12.30 -17.08 -2.70
C ALA A 88 -11.56 -17.78 -1.56
N PRO A 89 -10.29 -17.48 -1.36
CA PRO A 89 -9.57 -18.04 -0.22
C PRO A 89 -10.01 -17.35 1.06
N ALA A 90 -9.58 -17.87 2.19
CA ALA A 90 -9.73 -17.12 3.42
C ALA A 90 -9.12 -15.73 3.20
N VAL A 91 -9.76 -14.71 3.75
CA VAL A 91 -9.26 -13.33 3.57
C VAL A 91 -7.88 -13.23 4.18
N PRO A 92 -6.84 -12.90 3.39
CA PRO A 92 -5.52 -12.78 3.96
C PRO A 92 -5.42 -11.55 4.86
N GLU A 93 -4.70 -11.67 5.95
CA GLU A 93 -4.42 -10.52 6.79
C GLU A 93 -3.34 -9.69 6.14
N PRO A 94 -3.59 -8.40 5.90
CA PRO A 94 -2.55 -7.55 5.34
C PRO A 94 -1.39 -7.47 6.34
N LYS A 95 -0.19 -7.67 5.84
CA LYS A 95 1.01 -7.50 6.65
C LYS A 95 1.83 -6.38 6.04
N PHE A 96 1.93 -5.29 6.75
CA PHE A 96 2.69 -4.13 6.30
C PHE A 96 3.93 -3.97 7.17
N TYR A 97 4.97 -3.45 6.58
CA TYR A 97 6.23 -3.20 7.27
C TYR A 97 6.60 -1.73 7.12
N THR A 98 6.94 -1.08 8.22
CA THR A 98 7.41 0.30 8.20
C THR A 98 8.91 0.30 8.05
N ILE A 99 9.41 0.91 6.97
CA ILE A 99 10.84 0.95 6.67
C ILE A 99 11.55 1.77 7.74
N GLN A 100 12.67 1.26 8.21
CA GLN A 100 13.50 1.90 9.21
C GLN A 100 14.72 2.53 8.55
N LYS A 101 15.31 3.50 9.21
CA LYS A 101 16.53 4.13 8.74
C LYS A 101 17.62 3.06 8.53
N GLY A 102 18.22 3.07 7.36
CA GLY A 102 19.26 2.11 7.04
C GLY A 102 18.79 0.80 6.44
N ASP A 103 17.47 0.63 6.31
CA ASP A 103 16.93 -0.56 5.68
C ASP A 103 17.14 -0.57 4.17
N SER A 104 17.19 -1.77 3.61
CA SER A 104 17.16 -2.00 2.17
C SER A 104 16.20 -3.15 1.93
N LEU A 105 15.77 -3.32 0.69
CA LEU A 105 14.86 -4.43 0.38
C LEU A 105 15.51 -5.77 0.71
N TRP A 106 16.83 -5.89 0.49
CA TRP A 106 17.55 -7.10 0.84
C TRP A 106 17.49 -7.38 2.35
N LYS A 107 17.71 -6.34 3.16
CA LYS A 107 17.63 -6.48 4.62
C LYS A 107 16.22 -6.79 5.08
N ILE A 108 15.23 -6.15 4.48
CA ILE A 108 13.83 -6.39 4.83
C ILE A 108 13.45 -7.82 4.49
N ALA A 109 13.85 -8.30 3.31
CA ALA A 109 13.59 -9.67 2.90
C ALA A 109 14.29 -10.66 3.83
N SER A 110 15.52 -10.36 4.22
CA SER A 110 16.27 -11.20 5.15
C SER A 110 15.56 -11.30 6.50
N LYS A 111 15.04 -10.20 7.02
CA LYS A 111 14.30 -10.19 8.28
C LYS A 111 13.00 -10.97 8.21
N ASN A 112 12.27 -10.82 7.12
CA ASN A 112 10.91 -11.35 7.03
C ASN A 112 10.84 -12.76 6.45
N TYR A 113 11.79 -13.12 5.60
CA TYR A 113 11.79 -14.43 4.93
C TYR A 113 12.99 -15.29 5.28
N GLY A 114 13.93 -14.73 6.04
CA GLY A 114 15.17 -15.42 6.35
C GLY A 114 16.11 -15.55 5.15
N ASN A 115 15.86 -14.82 4.06
CA ASN A 115 16.65 -14.92 2.85
C ASN A 115 16.59 -13.60 2.10
N GLY A 116 17.71 -12.89 2.09
CA GLY A 116 17.79 -11.60 1.41
C GLY A 116 17.58 -11.68 -0.10
N ASN A 117 17.84 -12.85 -0.70
CA ASN A 117 17.63 -13.03 -2.14
C ASN A 117 16.16 -12.92 -2.55
N LYS A 118 15.25 -12.94 -1.59
CA LYS A 118 13.83 -12.73 -1.85
C LYS A 118 13.48 -11.26 -2.09
N TRP A 119 14.44 -10.37 -2.05
CA TRP A 119 14.19 -8.93 -2.22
C TRP A 119 13.53 -8.62 -3.56
N GLN A 120 13.86 -9.36 -4.61
CA GLN A 120 13.25 -9.13 -5.92
C GLN A 120 11.76 -9.45 -5.90
N ALA A 121 11.38 -10.57 -5.26
CA ALA A 121 9.97 -10.91 -5.11
C ALA A 121 9.24 -9.88 -4.26
N LEU A 122 9.91 -9.38 -3.22
CA LEU A 122 9.36 -8.33 -2.38
C LEU A 122 9.14 -7.05 -3.18
N PHE A 123 10.10 -6.67 -4.02
CA PHE A 123 9.97 -5.50 -4.87
C PHE A 123 8.81 -5.66 -5.86
N GLU A 124 8.71 -6.81 -6.51
CA GLU A 124 7.64 -7.08 -7.46
C GLU A 124 6.26 -6.97 -6.78
N ALA A 125 6.16 -7.45 -5.55
CA ALA A 125 4.91 -7.39 -4.80
C ALA A 125 4.52 -5.97 -4.41
N ASN A 126 5.46 -5.03 -4.47
CA ASN A 126 5.23 -3.62 -4.12
C ASN A 126 5.42 -2.69 -5.31
N ARG A 127 5.38 -3.22 -6.54
CA ARG A 127 5.70 -2.43 -7.73
C ARG A 127 4.98 -1.12 -7.71
N GLU A 128 3.86 -0.88 -7.74
CA GLU A 128 3.23 0.43 -7.84
C GLU A 128 3.49 1.32 -6.62
N VAL A 129 3.79 0.70 -5.47
CA VAL A 129 4.11 1.45 -4.24
C VAL A 129 5.57 1.91 -4.26
N ILE A 130 6.47 1.05 -4.73
CA ILE A 130 7.90 1.33 -4.86
C ILE A 130 8.23 1.33 -6.34
N GLN A 131 8.68 2.46 -6.86
CA GLN A 131 9.02 2.56 -8.28
C GLN A 131 10.47 2.18 -8.55
N ASP A 132 11.31 2.28 -7.53
CA ASP A 132 12.73 1.99 -7.64
C ASP A 132 13.18 1.37 -6.31
N PRO A 133 13.82 0.18 -6.35
CA PRO A 133 14.22 -0.47 -5.08
C PRO A 133 15.20 0.33 -4.25
N ASP A 134 15.88 1.31 -4.86
CA ASP A 134 16.81 2.17 -4.13
C ASP A 134 16.16 3.44 -3.60
N LYS A 135 14.89 3.65 -3.88
CA LYS A 135 14.19 4.88 -3.48
C LYS A 135 13.17 4.64 -2.37
N ILE A 136 13.47 3.75 -1.47
CA ILE A 136 12.67 3.57 -0.26
C ILE A 136 13.18 4.56 0.79
N TYR A 137 12.31 4.88 1.75
CA TYR A 137 12.65 5.86 2.78
C TYR A 137 12.09 5.44 4.14
N PRO A 138 12.74 5.87 5.24
CA PRO A 138 12.25 5.55 6.57
C PRO A 138 10.83 6.09 6.77
N GLY A 139 9.99 5.30 7.37
CA GLY A 139 8.60 5.66 7.61
C GLY A 139 7.64 5.21 6.51
N GLN A 140 8.16 4.90 5.33
CA GLN A 140 7.33 4.35 4.25
C GLN A 140 6.85 2.96 4.66
N GLN A 141 5.60 2.67 4.36
CA GLN A 141 5.08 1.32 4.58
C GLN A 141 4.97 0.57 3.27
N ILE A 142 5.32 -0.70 3.31
CA ILE A 142 5.23 -1.60 2.16
C ILE A 142 4.53 -2.87 2.60
N ARG A 143 4.01 -3.63 1.63
CA ARG A 143 3.38 -4.90 1.95
C ARG A 143 4.41 -6.02 1.97
N ILE A 144 4.22 -6.94 2.91
CA ILE A 144 5.06 -8.13 3.04
C ILE A 144 4.18 -9.33 2.67
N PRO A 145 4.19 -9.74 1.40
CA PRO A 145 3.36 -10.86 1.00
C PRO A 145 3.93 -12.18 1.52
N ASP A 146 3.07 -13.17 1.59
CA ASP A 146 3.47 -14.50 1.97
C ASP A 146 4.10 -15.16 0.75
N LEU A 147 5.40 -15.36 0.79
CA LEU A 147 6.14 -15.99 -0.31
C LEU A 147 6.39 -17.45 0.05
N GLU A 148 5.71 -18.32 -0.63
CA GLU A 148 5.90 -19.73 -0.40
C GLU A 148 7.13 -20.27 -1.11
N GLY A 149 7.85 -21.08 -0.45
CA GLY A 149 8.97 -21.76 -0.98
C GLY A 149 10.23 -20.99 -0.98
#